data_ef8e6d963c33f8fec4f88ef0b5f60b96
#
_entry.id   ef8e6d963c33f8fec4f88ef0b5f60b96
#
_cell.length_a   1.000
_cell.length_b   1.000
_cell.length_c   1.000
_cell.angle_alpha   90.00
_cell.angle_beta   90.00
_cell.angle_gamma   90.00
#
_symmetry.space_group_name_H-M   'P 1'
#
loop_
_entity.id
_entity.type
_entity.pdbx_description
1 polymer ?
#
loop_
_entity_poly.entity_id
_entity_poly.type
_entity_poly.pdbx_seq_one_letter_code
_entity_poly.pdbx_strand_id
1 'polypeptide(L)'
;MIDNTINKIIEMGGDTKKLDVCIGPCIAQESYEVKNDFYSKFHEESMENDSFFLKNENDSFNFDLRGFVIKKFNSYGVYKIGNINIDSFANKKEYFSHRRAKKLGENDYGRCISVIKKTNLQN
;
A
#
# COMPACT_ATOMS: atom_id res chain seq x y z
N MET A 1 -1.51 -2.14 10.68
CA MET A 1 -1.78 -0.67 10.70
C MET A 1 -3.21 -0.35 10.24
N ILE A 2 -3.63 -0.79 9.05
CA ILE A 2 -4.98 -0.52 8.53
C ILE A 2 -6.06 -1.01 9.50
N ASP A 3 -5.96 -2.24 9.96
CA ASP A 3 -6.93 -2.83 10.90
C ASP A 3 -7.10 -1.99 12.16
N ASN A 4 -5.98 -1.59 12.75
CA ASN A 4 -5.99 -0.79 13.98
C ASN A 4 -6.64 0.57 13.76
N THR A 5 -6.35 1.22 12.63
CA THR A 5 -6.93 2.52 12.28
C THR A 5 -8.43 2.41 12.05
N ILE A 6 -8.87 1.45 11.27
CA ILE A 6 -10.30 1.23 10.97
C ILE A 6 -11.06 0.86 12.24
N ASN A 7 -10.52 -0.04 13.05
CA ASN A 7 -11.16 -0.43 14.31
C ASN A 7 -11.29 0.75 15.27
N LYS A 8 -10.29 1.63 15.31
CA LYS A 8 -10.36 2.85 16.12
C LYS A 8 -11.44 3.82 15.63
N ILE A 9 -11.59 3.97 14.33
CA ILE A 9 -12.64 4.79 13.74
C ILE A 9 -14.01 4.24 14.10
N ILE A 10 -14.22 2.93 14.02
CA ILE A 10 -15.48 2.26 14.38
C ILE A 10 -15.75 2.44 15.88
N GLU A 11 -14.75 2.24 16.72
CA GLU A 11 -14.86 2.42 18.18
C GLU A 11 -15.30 3.83 18.55
N MET A 12 -14.84 4.84 17.81
CA MET A 12 -15.22 6.24 17.99
C MET A 12 -16.59 6.62 17.38
N GLY A 13 -17.33 5.64 16.85
CA GLY A 13 -18.65 5.87 16.26
C GLY A 13 -18.62 6.23 14.77
N GLY A 14 -17.49 6.07 14.10
CA GLY A 14 -17.38 6.32 12.66
C GLY A 14 -18.03 5.22 11.82
N ASP A 15 -18.48 5.60 10.63
CA ASP A 15 -19.07 4.70 9.64
C ASP A 15 -18.10 4.51 8.47
N THR A 16 -17.62 3.29 8.30
CA THR A 16 -16.64 2.96 7.24
C THR A 16 -17.19 3.23 5.84
N LYS A 17 -18.50 3.12 5.64
CA LYS A 17 -19.15 3.41 4.35
C LYS A 17 -19.05 4.88 3.94
N LYS A 18 -18.80 5.75 4.91
CA LYS A 18 -18.67 7.20 4.69
C LYS A 18 -17.21 7.66 4.62
N LEU A 19 -16.27 6.73 4.76
CA LEU A 19 -14.85 7.07 4.68
C LEU A 19 -14.42 7.31 3.24
N ASP A 20 -13.68 8.39 3.05
CA ASP A 20 -12.93 8.67 1.84
C ASP A 20 -11.47 8.32 2.09
N VAL A 21 -10.91 7.44 1.27
CA VAL A 21 -9.51 7.00 1.37
C VAL A 21 -8.80 7.38 0.09
N CYS A 22 -7.55 7.79 0.21
CA CYS A 22 -6.69 8.01 -0.94
C CYS A 22 -5.36 7.28 -0.72
N ILE A 23 -4.96 6.47 -1.70
CA ILE A 23 -3.66 5.83 -1.72
C ILE A 23 -2.71 6.71 -2.53
N GLY A 24 -1.71 7.27 -1.85
CA GLY A 24 -0.70 8.10 -2.46
C GLY A 24 0.32 7.29 -3.26
N PRO A 25 1.35 7.96 -3.80
CA PRO A 25 2.45 7.28 -4.48
C PRO A 25 3.10 6.24 -3.57
N CYS A 26 3.23 5.03 -4.08
CA CYS A 26 3.90 3.93 -3.38
C CYS A 26 4.61 3.04 -4.40
N ILE A 27 5.40 2.09 -3.93
CA ILE A 27 6.11 1.17 -4.82
C ILE A 27 5.12 0.35 -5.66
N ALA A 28 5.33 0.33 -6.98
CA ALA A 28 4.51 -0.46 -7.90
C ALA A 28 4.90 -1.94 -7.89
N GLN A 29 4.02 -2.81 -8.35
CA GLN A 29 4.25 -4.26 -8.38
C GLN A 29 5.51 -4.62 -9.16
N GLU A 30 5.73 -4.01 -10.31
CA GLU A 30 6.89 -4.27 -11.16
C GLU A 30 8.22 -3.90 -10.49
N SER A 31 8.19 -3.06 -9.46
CA SER A 31 9.36 -2.62 -8.70
C SER A 31 9.50 -3.32 -7.34
N TYR A 32 8.48 -4.06 -6.89
CA TYR A 32 8.42 -4.63 -5.54
C TYR A 32 8.70 -6.13 -5.56
N GLU A 33 9.97 -6.48 -5.70
CA GLU A 33 10.42 -7.87 -5.62
C GLU A 33 10.56 -8.31 -4.17
N VAL A 34 9.99 -9.46 -3.84
CA VAL A 34 10.02 -10.06 -2.50
C VAL A 34 10.39 -11.54 -2.62
N LYS A 35 10.89 -12.10 -1.52
CA LYS A 35 11.28 -13.51 -1.46
C LYS A 35 10.16 -14.39 -0.92
N ASN A 36 10.39 -15.70 -0.94
CA ASN A 36 9.40 -16.69 -0.55
C ASN A 36 8.92 -16.55 0.89
N ASP A 37 9.77 -16.12 1.81
CA ASP A 37 9.38 -15.90 3.21
C ASP A 37 8.30 -14.81 3.37
N PHE A 38 8.41 -13.74 2.58
CA PHE A 38 7.38 -12.69 2.53
C PHE A 38 6.06 -13.24 1.95
N TYR A 39 6.14 -13.93 0.81
CA TYR A 39 4.97 -14.54 0.18
C TYR A 39 4.26 -15.53 1.10
N SER A 40 5.04 -16.40 1.76
CA SER A 40 4.50 -17.46 2.64
C SER A 40 3.65 -16.89 3.77
N LYS A 41 4.05 -15.78 4.36
CA LYS A 41 3.27 -15.14 5.44
C LYS A 41 1.89 -14.71 4.97
N PHE A 42 1.78 -14.13 3.78
CA PHE A 42 0.49 -13.71 3.22
C PHE A 42 -0.35 -14.91 2.81
N HIS A 43 0.27 -15.94 2.24
CA HIS A 43 -0.41 -17.17 1.85
C HIS A 43 -1.01 -17.90 3.06
N GLU A 44 -0.28 -17.97 4.18
CA GLU A 44 -0.74 -18.58 5.41
C GLU A 44 -1.93 -17.83 6.03
N GLU A 45 -1.98 -16.51 5.91
CA GLU A 45 -3.13 -15.73 6.37
C GLU A 45 -4.39 -16.02 5.55
N SER A 46 -4.25 -16.08 4.23
CA SER A 46 -5.34 -16.39 3.30
C SER A 46 -4.78 -16.74 1.92
N MET A 47 -5.24 -17.84 1.35
CA MET A 47 -4.89 -18.24 -0.02
C MET A 47 -5.34 -17.21 -1.07
N GLU A 48 -6.34 -16.39 -0.77
CA GLU A 48 -6.79 -15.32 -1.65
C GLU A 48 -5.70 -14.25 -1.86
N ASN A 49 -4.75 -14.13 -0.94
CA ASN A 49 -3.63 -13.20 -1.05
C ASN A 49 -2.69 -13.54 -2.20
N ASP A 50 -2.70 -14.77 -2.70
CA ASP A 50 -1.85 -15.21 -3.81
C ASP A 50 -2.08 -14.35 -5.06
N SER A 51 -3.28 -13.80 -5.25
CA SER A 51 -3.61 -12.95 -6.40
C SER A 51 -2.78 -11.65 -6.46
N PHE A 52 -2.16 -11.24 -5.34
CA PHE A 52 -1.30 -10.05 -5.29
C PHE A 52 0.16 -10.34 -5.59
N PHE A 53 0.51 -11.59 -5.89
CA PHE A 53 1.88 -12.01 -6.14
C PHE A 53 2.02 -12.56 -7.56
N LEU A 54 3.04 -12.07 -8.27
CA LEU A 54 3.46 -12.63 -9.56
C LEU A 54 4.79 -13.36 -9.35
N LYS A 55 4.80 -14.65 -9.61
CA LYS A 55 6.02 -15.47 -9.47
C LYS A 55 7.02 -15.16 -10.59
N ASN A 56 8.26 -14.96 -10.20
CA ASN A 56 9.38 -14.77 -11.10
C ASN A 56 10.14 -16.09 -11.35
N GLU A 57 11.01 -16.12 -12.37
CA GLU A 57 11.79 -17.31 -12.72
C GLU A 57 12.84 -17.68 -11.67
N ASN A 58 13.28 -16.71 -10.84
CA ASN A 58 14.35 -16.86 -9.84
C ASN A 58 13.83 -17.13 -8.41
N ASP A 59 12.68 -17.76 -8.28
CA ASP A 59 12.01 -18.06 -7.00
C ASP A 59 11.73 -16.82 -6.13
N SER A 60 11.56 -15.68 -6.77
CA SER A 60 11.07 -14.48 -6.14
C SER A 60 9.65 -14.15 -6.63
N PHE A 61 9.05 -13.12 -6.05
CA PHE A 61 7.71 -12.68 -6.39
C PHE A 61 7.70 -11.16 -6.53
N ASN A 62 6.80 -10.66 -7.36
CA ASN A 62 6.48 -9.23 -7.38
C ASN A 62 5.15 -9.02 -6.66
N PHE A 63 5.14 -8.18 -5.63
CA PHE A 63 4.00 -7.96 -4.77
C PHE A 63 3.24 -6.68 -5.13
N ASP A 64 1.91 -6.82 -5.30
CA ASP A 64 1.00 -5.70 -5.52
C ASP A 64 0.50 -5.13 -4.19
N LEU A 65 1.30 -4.26 -3.60
CA LEU A 65 0.95 -3.59 -2.34
C LEU A 65 -0.34 -2.78 -2.46
N ARG A 66 -0.49 -2.04 -3.55
CA ARG A 66 -1.64 -1.17 -3.79
C ARG A 66 -2.94 -1.97 -3.88
N GLY A 67 -2.93 -3.04 -4.66
CA GLY A 67 -4.08 -3.94 -4.78
C GLY A 67 -4.44 -4.61 -3.45
N PHE A 68 -3.45 -5.03 -2.67
CA PHE A 68 -3.66 -5.60 -1.35
C PHE A 68 -4.34 -4.59 -0.40
N VAL A 69 -3.86 -3.36 -0.37
CA VAL A 69 -4.41 -2.29 0.47
C VAL A 69 -5.86 -1.98 0.09
N ILE A 70 -6.16 -1.89 -1.20
CA ILE A 70 -7.52 -1.66 -1.71
C ILE A 70 -8.46 -2.77 -1.23
N LYS A 71 -8.06 -4.03 -1.41
CA LYS A 71 -8.86 -5.17 -0.95
C LYS A 71 -9.09 -5.14 0.55
N LYS A 72 -8.07 -4.78 1.32
CA LYS A 72 -8.17 -4.67 2.76
C LYS A 72 -9.22 -3.63 3.18
N PHE A 73 -9.20 -2.45 2.58
CA PHE A 73 -10.22 -1.44 2.83
C PHE A 73 -11.62 -1.89 2.41
N ASN A 74 -11.73 -2.54 1.25
CA ASN A 74 -13.02 -3.07 0.79
C ASN A 74 -13.61 -4.09 1.77
N SER A 75 -12.77 -4.89 2.42
CA SER A 75 -13.22 -5.86 3.43
C SER A 75 -13.86 -5.20 4.65
N TYR A 76 -13.57 -3.93 4.90
CA TYR A 76 -14.19 -3.13 5.95
C TYR A 76 -15.37 -2.28 5.47
N GLY A 77 -15.78 -2.43 4.24
CA GLY A 77 -16.88 -1.66 3.66
C GLY A 77 -16.47 -0.26 3.17
N VAL A 78 -15.18 -0.01 3.02
CA VAL A 78 -14.66 1.24 2.45
C VAL A 78 -14.52 1.07 0.95
N TYR A 79 -15.31 1.80 0.17
CA TYR A 79 -15.34 1.69 -1.29
C TYR A 79 -14.96 2.98 -2.02
N LYS A 80 -14.94 4.11 -1.33
CA LYS A 80 -14.50 5.40 -1.88
C LYS A 80 -13.00 5.53 -1.74
N ILE A 81 -12.28 4.96 -2.68
CA ILE A 81 -10.82 4.89 -2.64
C ILE A 81 -10.24 5.57 -3.89
N GLY A 82 -9.62 6.72 -3.68
CA GLY A 82 -8.79 7.37 -4.69
C GLY A 82 -7.42 6.71 -4.75
N ASN A 83 -6.82 6.72 -5.92
CA ASN A 83 -5.56 6.02 -6.15
C ASN A 83 -4.65 6.85 -7.07
N ILE A 84 -3.51 7.28 -6.54
CA ILE A 84 -2.47 7.97 -7.31
C ILE A 84 -1.48 6.91 -7.80
N ASN A 85 -1.61 6.51 -9.07
CA ASN A 85 -0.82 5.42 -9.63
C ASN A 85 0.57 5.89 -10.07
N ILE A 86 1.41 6.22 -9.09
CA ILE A 86 2.80 6.63 -9.30
C ILE A 86 3.71 5.68 -8.52
N ASP A 87 4.70 5.12 -9.21
CA ASP A 87 5.72 4.26 -8.59
C ASP A 87 6.79 5.13 -7.90
N SER A 88 6.77 5.13 -6.58
CA SER A 88 7.75 5.89 -5.78
C SER A 88 9.18 5.35 -5.92
N PHE A 89 9.35 4.07 -6.25
CA PHE A 89 10.66 3.47 -6.50
C PHE A 89 11.29 3.99 -7.80
N ALA A 90 10.52 4.04 -8.87
CA ALA A 90 10.99 4.46 -10.20
C ALA A 90 11.13 5.97 -10.32
N ASN A 91 10.33 6.76 -9.58
CA ASN A 91 10.30 8.21 -9.71
C ASN A 91 11.24 8.90 -8.72
N LYS A 92 12.56 8.82 -9.01
CA LYS A 92 13.63 9.32 -8.15
C LYS A 92 13.58 10.81 -7.87
N LYS A 93 13.12 11.62 -8.84
CA LYS A 93 13.14 13.09 -8.73
C LYS A 93 12.14 13.63 -7.73
N GLU A 94 11.03 12.93 -7.54
CA GLU A 94 9.88 13.42 -6.78
C GLU A 94 9.67 12.68 -5.46
N TYR A 95 10.11 11.42 -5.36
CA TYR A 95 9.80 10.59 -4.19
C TYR A 95 11.02 9.89 -3.63
N PHE A 96 11.08 9.81 -2.30
CA PHE A 96 12.03 8.96 -1.60
C PHE A 96 11.54 7.51 -1.61
N SER A 97 12.48 6.56 -1.63
CA SER A 97 12.16 5.14 -1.59
C SER A 97 13.22 4.38 -0.81
N HIS A 98 12.79 3.70 0.24
CA HIS A 98 13.66 2.83 1.04
C HIS A 98 14.25 1.70 0.19
N ARG A 99 13.42 1.05 -0.63
CA ARG A 99 13.86 -0.05 -1.51
C ARG A 99 14.92 0.40 -2.50
N ARG A 100 14.75 1.58 -3.10
CA ARG A 100 15.74 2.15 -4.02
C ARG A 100 17.05 2.49 -3.30
N ALA A 101 16.98 3.10 -2.12
CA ALA A 101 18.16 3.42 -1.32
C ALA A 101 18.94 2.16 -0.96
N LYS A 102 18.28 1.08 -0.58
CA LYS A 102 18.92 -0.22 -0.30
C LYS A 102 19.59 -0.79 -1.54
N LYS A 103 18.97 -0.75 -2.71
CA LYS A 103 19.57 -1.22 -3.97
C LYS A 103 20.78 -0.40 -4.39
N LEU A 104 20.78 0.91 -4.10
CA LEU A 104 21.90 1.80 -4.41
C LEU A 104 23.01 1.79 -3.35
N GLY A 105 22.84 1.06 -2.25
CA GLY A 105 23.80 0.97 -1.17
C GLY A 105 23.89 2.23 -0.29
N GLU A 106 22.86 3.06 -0.29
CA GLU A 106 22.80 4.26 0.54
C GLU A 106 22.61 3.90 2.01
N ASN A 107 23.32 4.59 2.91
CA ASN A 107 23.25 4.34 4.35
C ASN A 107 21.95 4.85 4.97
N ASP A 108 21.37 5.89 4.40
CA ASP A 108 20.12 6.50 4.87
C ASP A 108 19.33 7.01 3.66
N TYR A 109 18.08 7.40 3.90
CA TYR A 109 17.18 7.87 2.85
C TYR A 109 16.18 8.87 3.42
N GLY A 110 15.69 9.76 2.55
CA GLY A 110 14.59 10.65 2.89
C GLY A 110 13.25 9.89 2.94
N ARG A 111 12.26 10.51 3.52
CA ARG A 111 10.92 9.98 3.65
C ARG A 111 9.89 10.96 3.10
N CYS A 112 8.83 10.42 2.50
CA CYS A 112 7.70 11.21 2.06
C CYS A 112 6.62 11.22 3.14
N ILE A 113 5.91 12.34 3.25
CA ILE A 113 4.73 12.43 4.10
C ILE A 113 3.49 12.53 3.21
N SER A 114 2.43 11.81 3.59
CA SER A 114 1.13 11.92 2.94
C SER A 114 0.14 12.56 3.90
N VAL A 115 -0.58 13.57 3.41
CA VAL A 115 -1.55 14.30 4.22
C VAL A 115 -2.87 14.38 3.46
N ILE A 116 -3.96 14.15 4.16
CA ILE A 116 -5.31 14.33 3.64
C ILE A 116 -6.11 15.21 4.59
N LYS A 117 -6.86 16.15 4.04
CA LYS A 117 -7.70 17.05 4.81
C LYS A 117 -9.06 17.20 4.14
N LYS A 118 -10.11 17.08 4.94
CA LYS A 118 -11.45 17.40 4.47
C LYS A 118 -11.61 18.92 4.43
N THR A 119 -12.06 19.45 3.31
CA THR A 119 -12.31 20.88 3.17
C THR A 119 -13.81 21.15 3.22
N ASN A 120 -14.20 22.28 3.83
CA ASN A 120 -15.56 22.75 3.84
C ASN A 120 -15.88 23.65 2.65
N LEU A 121 -15.34 23.30 1.46
CA LEU A 121 -15.67 24.02 0.24
C LEU A 121 -17.12 23.74 -0.13
N GLN A 122 -17.93 24.78 -0.05
CA GLN A 122 -19.28 24.74 -0.56
C GLN A 122 -19.28 25.18 -2.01
N ASN A 123 -19.85 24.35 -2.83
CA ASN A 123 -20.08 24.67 -4.24
C ASN A 123 -21.50 25.19 -4.43
#